data_735473288dcb216de9e8b922cfdd6478
#
_entry.id   735473288dcb216de9e8b922cfdd6478
#
_cell.length_a   1.000
_cell.length_b   1.000
_cell.length_c   1.000
_cell.angle_alpha   90.00
_cell.angle_beta   90.00
_cell.angle_gamma   90.00
#
_symmetry.space_group_name_H-M   'P 1'
#
loop_
_entity.id
_entity.type
_entity.pdbx_description
1 polymer ?
#
loop_
_entity_poly.entity_id
_entity_poly.type
_entity_poly.pdbx_seq_one_letter_code
_entity_poly.pdbx_strand_id
1 'polypeptide(L)'
;FTGLPVKMQNDYLEIVQPYLDKNLVHGIRCSTRPDYISLQRVKEIKHLGMRNIELGAQSTNDKVLKHCKRGHTYDDIVEASQIILSEGITLGLQMMIGLPYDSEEKDFQTAKDIVNLGAKETRIYPCIVVKDTELEALYRNGDYKALSINEAVSRSSKLYSYFIENQVKVLRIGLHQSDELDKEGYVAGPYHKNFAEMVFSHIWKEKFENLKNSESENLKKDIII
;
A
#
# COMPACT_ATOMS: atom_id res chain seq x y z
N PHE A 1 -1.73 -15.55 -0.15
CA PHE A 1 -1.14 -16.81 -0.67
C PHE A 1 -0.89 -17.80 0.48
N THR A 2 -0.08 -17.46 1.48
CA THR A 2 0.26 -18.37 2.61
C THR A 2 -0.92 -18.76 3.51
N GLY A 3 -2.05 -18.11 3.39
CA GLY A 3 -3.31 -18.53 4.04
C GLY A 3 -4.05 -19.67 3.33
N LEU A 4 -3.60 -20.10 2.14
CA LEU A 4 -4.14 -21.28 1.46
C LEU A 4 -3.57 -22.56 2.08
N PRO A 5 -4.22 -23.74 1.93
CA PRO A 5 -3.64 -25.01 2.28
C PRO A 5 -2.28 -25.24 1.59
N VAL A 6 -1.29 -25.78 2.31
CA VAL A 6 0.09 -25.94 1.81
C VAL A 6 0.14 -26.70 0.48
N LYS A 7 -0.67 -27.74 0.33
CA LYS A 7 -0.77 -28.47 -0.94
C LYS A 7 -1.12 -27.56 -2.11
N MET A 8 -2.16 -26.72 -1.94
CA MET A 8 -2.60 -25.77 -2.95
C MET A 8 -1.50 -24.74 -3.30
N GLN A 9 -0.79 -24.26 -2.28
CA GLN A 9 0.35 -23.36 -2.49
C GLN A 9 1.43 -24.04 -3.36
N ASN A 10 1.76 -25.31 -3.06
CA ASN A 10 2.75 -26.06 -3.81
C ASN A 10 2.30 -26.33 -5.25
N ASP A 11 1.04 -26.73 -5.44
CA ASP A 11 0.47 -26.94 -6.79
C ASP A 11 0.63 -25.69 -7.67
N TYR A 12 0.36 -24.48 -7.13
CA TYR A 12 0.59 -23.21 -7.85
C TYR A 12 2.08 -22.93 -8.13
N LEU A 13 2.96 -23.22 -7.18
CA LEU A 13 4.39 -22.98 -7.36
C LEU A 13 5.01 -23.96 -8.37
N GLU A 14 4.56 -25.22 -8.40
CA GLU A 14 4.99 -26.24 -9.35
C GLU A 14 4.65 -25.88 -10.80
N ILE A 15 3.49 -25.24 -11.06
CA ILE A 15 3.11 -24.77 -12.40
C ILE A 15 4.16 -23.80 -12.98
N VAL A 16 4.84 -23.04 -12.12
CA VAL A 16 5.81 -22.02 -12.56
C VAL A 16 7.22 -22.60 -12.79
N GLN A 17 7.55 -23.77 -12.21
CA GLN A 17 8.90 -24.35 -12.29
C GLN A 17 9.45 -24.49 -13.72
N PRO A 18 8.72 -25.00 -14.72
CA PRO A 18 9.23 -25.11 -16.09
C PRO A 18 9.62 -23.77 -16.73
N TYR A 19 9.04 -22.68 -16.27
CA TYR A 19 9.34 -21.33 -16.76
C TYR A 19 10.57 -20.75 -16.06
N LEU A 20 10.77 -21.06 -14.77
CA LEU A 20 11.97 -20.71 -14.02
C LEU A 20 13.18 -21.45 -14.57
N ASP A 21 13.08 -22.78 -14.81
CA ASP A 21 14.15 -23.63 -15.34
C ASP A 21 14.63 -23.17 -16.72
N LYS A 22 13.72 -22.66 -17.54
CA LYS A 22 14.02 -22.11 -18.88
C LYS A 22 14.42 -20.64 -18.84
N ASN A 23 14.55 -20.01 -17.67
CA ASN A 23 14.83 -18.58 -17.49
C ASN A 23 13.84 -17.66 -18.22
N LEU A 24 12.59 -18.07 -18.41
CA LEU A 24 11.53 -17.26 -19.00
C LEU A 24 10.93 -16.29 -18.00
N VAL A 25 11.05 -16.57 -16.70
CA VAL A 25 10.70 -15.70 -15.59
C VAL A 25 11.82 -15.70 -14.55
N HIS A 26 12.01 -14.59 -13.83
CA HIS A 26 13.11 -14.45 -12.87
C HIS A 26 12.75 -14.89 -11.45
N GLY A 27 11.48 -15.09 -11.16
CA GLY A 27 10.99 -15.45 -9.84
C GLY A 27 9.49 -15.30 -9.71
N ILE A 28 9.01 -15.70 -8.55
CA ILE A 28 7.60 -15.66 -8.19
C ILE A 28 7.38 -14.53 -7.17
N ARG A 29 6.25 -13.86 -7.30
CA ARG A 29 5.74 -12.87 -6.34
C ARG A 29 4.42 -13.33 -5.78
N CYS A 30 4.21 -13.14 -4.48
CA CYS A 30 2.89 -13.33 -3.88
C CYS A 30 2.53 -12.19 -2.93
N SER A 31 1.23 -12.06 -2.65
CA SER A 31 0.71 -11.19 -1.59
C SER A 31 0.02 -12.05 -0.53
N THR A 32 0.18 -11.67 0.74
CA THR A 32 -0.41 -12.40 1.86
C THR A 32 -0.61 -11.48 3.07
N ARG A 33 -1.19 -12.02 4.14
CA ARG A 33 -1.33 -11.34 5.43
C ARG A 33 -0.10 -11.60 6.30
N PRO A 34 0.27 -10.65 7.20
CA PRO A 34 1.42 -10.82 8.10
C PRO A 34 1.33 -12.07 8.98
N ASP A 35 0.19 -12.30 9.60
CA ASP A 35 -0.08 -13.43 10.52
C ASP A 35 -0.06 -14.83 9.88
N TYR A 36 0.11 -14.91 8.56
CA TYR A 36 0.28 -16.18 7.82
C TYR A 36 1.73 -16.43 7.40
N ILE A 37 2.69 -15.69 7.93
CA ILE A 37 4.11 -15.87 7.67
C ILE A 37 4.73 -16.77 8.76
N SER A 38 5.50 -17.75 8.35
CA SER A 38 6.37 -18.53 9.24
C SER A 38 7.71 -18.77 8.58
N LEU A 39 8.78 -18.81 9.38
CA LEU A 39 10.14 -18.99 8.87
C LEU A 39 10.28 -20.27 8.05
N GLN A 40 9.70 -21.38 8.54
CA GLN A 40 9.74 -22.65 7.83
C GLN A 40 9.11 -22.53 6.45
N ARG A 41 7.91 -21.95 6.38
CA ARG A 41 7.19 -21.81 5.09
C ARG A 41 7.89 -20.87 4.13
N VAL A 42 8.45 -19.77 4.62
CA VAL A 42 9.21 -18.82 3.79
C VAL A 42 10.44 -19.49 3.18
N LYS A 43 11.18 -20.31 3.95
CA LYS A 43 12.29 -21.11 3.43
C LYS A 43 11.86 -22.06 2.31
N GLU A 44 10.77 -22.81 2.52
CA GLU A 44 10.25 -23.75 1.54
C GLU A 44 9.90 -23.06 0.21
N ILE A 45 9.10 -22.00 0.26
CA ILE A 45 8.66 -21.29 -0.96
C ILE A 45 9.80 -20.53 -1.65
N LYS A 46 10.82 -20.10 -0.91
CA LYS A 46 12.05 -19.52 -1.48
C LYS A 46 12.75 -20.51 -2.40
N HIS A 47 12.89 -21.77 -1.98
CA HIS A 47 13.46 -22.83 -2.81
C HIS A 47 12.65 -23.11 -4.08
N LEU A 48 11.34 -22.85 -4.02
CA LEU A 48 10.44 -22.98 -5.16
C LEU A 48 10.37 -21.69 -6.02
N GLY A 49 11.32 -20.77 -5.86
CA GLY A 49 11.45 -19.60 -6.71
C GLY A 49 10.76 -18.33 -6.23
N MET A 50 10.26 -18.28 -4.99
CA MET A 50 9.72 -17.05 -4.41
C MET A 50 10.83 -16.01 -4.25
N ARG A 51 10.61 -14.80 -4.78
CA ARG A 51 11.59 -13.70 -4.73
C ARG A 51 11.01 -12.44 -4.07
N ASN A 52 9.71 -12.25 -4.13
CA ASN A 52 9.03 -11.08 -3.56
C ASN A 52 7.81 -11.54 -2.75
N ILE A 53 7.67 -11.07 -1.52
CA ILE A 53 6.48 -11.25 -0.71
C ILE A 53 5.95 -9.86 -0.33
N GLU A 54 4.70 -9.60 -0.66
CA GLU A 54 3.98 -8.40 -0.28
C GLU A 54 3.02 -8.71 0.86
N LEU A 55 3.18 -7.99 1.97
CA LEU A 55 2.28 -8.11 3.11
C LEU A 55 1.19 -7.05 3.05
N GLY A 56 -0.05 -7.46 3.22
CA GLY A 56 -1.19 -6.57 3.36
C GLY A 56 -1.24 -5.93 4.75
N ALA A 57 -0.28 -5.07 5.08
CA ALA A 57 -0.21 -4.39 6.38
C ALA A 57 -1.42 -3.47 6.60
N GLN A 58 -1.81 -2.70 5.60
CA GLN A 58 -2.87 -1.71 5.54
C GLN A 58 -2.61 -0.49 6.45
N SER A 59 -2.29 -0.68 7.71
CA SER A 59 -1.89 0.31 8.71
C SER A 59 -0.91 -0.33 9.68
N THR A 60 -0.08 0.46 10.36
CA THR A 60 0.75 0.03 11.49
C THR A 60 0.16 0.45 12.85
N ASN A 61 -1.03 1.04 12.83
CA ASN A 61 -1.75 1.45 14.03
C ASN A 61 -2.73 0.35 14.48
N ASP A 62 -2.49 -0.28 15.62
CA ASP A 62 -3.30 -1.39 16.14
C ASP A 62 -4.77 -1.02 16.38
N LYS A 63 -5.08 0.24 16.74
CA LYS A 63 -6.46 0.68 16.86
C LYS A 63 -7.16 0.64 15.51
N VAL A 64 -6.51 1.12 14.45
CA VAL A 64 -7.04 1.06 13.08
C VAL A 64 -7.20 -0.40 12.65
N LEU A 65 -6.18 -1.23 12.82
CA LEU A 65 -6.22 -2.67 12.48
C LEU A 65 -7.35 -3.40 13.18
N LYS A 66 -7.55 -3.14 14.48
CA LYS A 66 -8.61 -3.74 15.28
C LYS A 66 -10.01 -3.33 14.80
N HIS A 67 -10.24 -2.04 14.54
CA HIS A 67 -11.53 -1.55 14.06
C HIS A 67 -11.84 -2.02 12.63
N CYS A 68 -10.81 -2.19 11.81
CA CYS A 68 -10.93 -2.79 10.48
C CYS A 68 -11.00 -4.32 10.49
N LYS A 69 -11.01 -4.96 11.67
CA LYS A 69 -11.07 -6.42 11.85
C LYS A 69 -10.02 -7.16 11.01
N ARG A 70 -8.81 -6.60 10.94
CA ARG A 70 -7.73 -7.16 10.10
C ARG A 70 -7.21 -8.51 10.61
N GLY A 71 -7.31 -8.78 11.92
CA GLY A 71 -6.91 -10.04 12.54
C GLY A 71 -5.40 -10.20 12.69
N HIS A 72 -4.61 -9.14 12.49
CA HIS A 72 -3.18 -9.06 12.76
C HIS A 72 -2.86 -7.74 13.45
N THR A 73 -1.70 -7.66 14.07
CA THR A 73 -1.17 -6.51 14.82
C THR A 73 0.06 -5.91 14.13
N TYR A 74 0.56 -4.80 14.68
CA TYR A 74 1.84 -4.24 14.24
C TYR A 74 3.01 -5.20 14.51
N ASP A 75 2.99 -5.90 15.64
CA ASP A 75 4.03 -6.89 15.97
C ASP A 75 4.06 -8.03 14.94
N ASP A 76 2.92 -8.50 14.46
CA ASP A 76 2.85 -9.50 13.38
C ASP A 76 3.49 -8.97 12.08
N ILE A 77 3.30 -7.67 11.78
CA ILE A 77 3.94 -7.04 10.61
C ILE A 77 5.46 -7.00 10.79
N VAL A 78 5.94 -6.65 11.98
CA VAL A 78 7.37 -6.60 12.30
C VAL A 78 8.01 -7.99 12.16
N GLU A 79 7.43 -9.00 12.83
CA GLU A 79 7.94 -10.36 12.81
C GLU A 79 7.96 -10.94 11.38
N ALA A 80 6.86 -10.81 10.64
CA ALA A 80 6.77 -11.26 9.26
C ALA A 80 7.80 -10.57 8.35
N SER A 81 8.02 -9.27 8.53
CA SER A 81 9.02 -8.50 7.77
C SER A 81 10.44 -9.00 8.04
N GLN A 82 10.78 -9.23 9.30
CA GLN A 82 12.08 -9.78 9.70
C GLN A 82 12.33 -11.16 9.12
N ILE A 83 11.33 -12.05 9.17
CA ILE A 83 11.41 -13.39 8.58
C ILE A 83 11.69 -13.32 7.07
N ILE A 84 10.92 -12.50 6.34
CA ILE A 84 11.06 -12.37 4.89
C ILE A 84 12.45 -11.83 4.51
N LEU A 85 12.91 -10.78 5.20
CA LEU A 85 14.20 -10.16 4.94
C LEU A 85 15.37 -11.06 5.33
N SER A 86 15.29 -11.84 6.42
CA SER A 86 16.32 -12.79 6.85
C SER A 86 16.57 -13.87 5.81
N GLU A 87 15.56 -14.22 5.01
CA GLU A 87 15.68 -15.17 3.92
C GLU A 87 16.13 -14.52 2.59
N GLY A 88 16.44 -13.23 2.56
CA GLY A 88 16.87 -12.52 1.36
C GLY A 88 15.78 -12.37 0.31
N ILE A 89 14.50 -12.45 0.70
CA ILE A 89 13.35 -12.21 -0.15
C ILE A 89 13.00 -10.70 -0.11
N THR A 90 12.65 -10.13 -1.24
CA THR A 90 12.22 -8.73 -1.30
C THR A 90 10.90 -8.54 -0.58
N LEU A 91 10.90 -7.63 0.40
CA LEU A 91 9.72 -7.27 1.16
C LEU A 91 8.96 -6.14 0.46
N GLY A 92 7.67 -6.34 0.25
CA GLY A 92 6.69 -5.31 -0.06
C GLY A 92 5.71 -5.15 1.10
N LEU A 93 5.30 -3.91 1.40
CA LEU A 93 4.27 -3.62 2.40
C LEU A 93 3.19 -2.75 1.77
N GLN A 94 1.97 -3.30 1.62
CA GLN A 94 0.83 -2.55 1.10
C GLN A 94 0.18 -1.77 2.23
N MET A 95 -0.15 -0.49 2.00
CA MET A 95 -0.89 0.36 2.92
C MET A 95 -2.21 0.86 2.34
N MET A 96 -3.12 1.23 3.23
CA MET A 96 -4.35 1.94 2.88
C MET A 96 -4.41 3.27 3.61
N ILE A 97 -5.07 4.25 3.01
CA ILE A 97 -5.37 5.56 3.60
C ILE A 97 -6.88 5.73 3.82
N GLY A 98 -7.24 6.47 4.86
CA GLY A 98 -8.63 6.78 5.15
C GLY A 98 -9.44 5.59 5.68
N LEU A 99 -8.82 4.64 6.35
CA LEU A 99 -9.50 3.56 7.06
C LEU A 99 -10.35 4.10 8.24
N PRO A 100 -11.33 3.34 8.75
CA PRO A 100 -12.00 3.69 10.00
C PRO A 100 -11.00 3.96 11.14
N TYR A 101 -11.22 5.04 11.89
CA TYR A 101 -10.34 5.50 12.99
C TYR A 101 -8.93 5.93 12.56
N ASP A 102 -8.69 6.08 11.27
CA ASP A 102 -7.44 6.56 10.72
C ASP A 102 -7.37 8.09 10.66
N SER A 103 -6.16 8.61 10.43
CA SER A 103 -5.89 10.04 10.22
C SER A 103 -4.67 10.22 9.31
N GLU A 104 -4.46 11.44 8.82
CA GLU A 104 -3.28 11.74 7.98
C GLU A 104 -1.97 11.46 8.72
N GLU A 105 -1.90 11.73 10.03
CA GLU A 105 -0.73 11.46 10.85
C GLU A 105 -0.45 9.96 10.98
N LYS A 106 -1.50 9.13 11.12
CA LYS A 106 -1.36 7.67 11.18
C LYS A 106 -1.01 7.07 9.82
N ASP A 107 -1.60 7.60 8.74
CA ASP A 107 -1.19 7.26 7.36
C ASP A 107 0.31 7.50 7.19
N PHE A 108 0.80 8.68 7.61
CA PHE A 108 2.20 9.04 7.49
C PHE A 108 3.10 8.23 8.44
N GLN A 109 2.64 7.89 9.65
CA GLN A 109 3.36 6.99 10.54
C GLN A 109 3.49 5.59 9.93
N THR A 110 2.43 5.07 9.32
CA THR A 110 2.47 3.80 8.57
C THR A 110 3.53 3.84 7.46
N ALA A 111 3.64 4.95 6.73
CA ALA A 111 4.67 5.08 5.70
C ALA A 111 6.10 5.08 6.30
N LYS A 112 6.32 5.75 7.43
CA LYS A 112 7.61 5.72 8.15
C LYS A 112 7.96 4.29 8.59
N ASP A 113 6.99 3.57 9.14
CA ASP A 113 7.20 2.20 9.59
C ASP A 113 7.52 1.27 8.41
N ILE A 114 6.86 1.42 7.27
CA ILE A 114 7.15 0.68 6.03
C ILE A 114 8.61 0.88 5.62
N VAL A 115 9.12 2.11 5.63
CA VAL A 115 10.52 2.43 5.32
C VAL A 115 11.45 1.81 6.36
N ASN A 116 11.16 1.98 7.65
CA ASN A 116 11.98 1.48 8.76
C ASN A 116 12.06 -0.05 8.81
N LEU A 117 10.99 -0.74 8.43
CA LEU A 117 10.93 -2.19 8.30
C LEU A 117 11.73 -2.74 7.10
N GLY A 118 12.30 -1.86 6.28
CA GLY A 118 13.17 -2.25 5.16
C GLY A 118 12.43 -2.68 3.90
N ALA A 119 11.15 -2.36 3.76
CA ALA A 119 10.40 -2.63 2.54
C ALA A 119 11.05 -1.93 1.34
N LYS A 120 11.11 -2.64 0.21
CA LYS A 120 11.61 -2.09 -1.07
C LYS A 120 10.47 -1.66 -1.99
N GLU A 121 9.28 -2.13 -1.71
CA GLU A 121 8.09 -1.89 -2.53
C GLU A 121 6.88 -1.62 -1.66
N THR A 122 5.99 -0.76 -2.16
CA THR A 122 4.71 -0.46 -1.50
C THR A 122 3.60 -0.24 -2.52
N ARG A 123 2.36 -0.23 -2.05
CA ARG A 123 1.17 0.26 -2.75
C ARG A 123 0.37 1.13 -1.81
N ILE A 124 -0.22 2.19 -2.35
CA ILE A 124 -1.06 3.13 -1.61
C ILE A 124 -2.49 2.98 -2.12
N TYR A 125 -3.37 2.42 -1.30
CA TYR A 125 -4.76 2.21 -1.66
C TYR A 125 -5.68 3.10 -0.82
N PRO A 126 -6.49 3.96 -1.43
CA PRO A 126 -7.52 4.68 -0.71
C PRO A 126 -8.65 3.73 -0.31
N CYS A 127 -9.18 3.92 0.91
CA CYS A 127 -10.35 3.21 1.38
C CYS A 127 -11.61 3.73 0.69
N ILE A 128 -12.42 2.83 0.17
CA ILE A 128 -13.74 3.14 -0.41
C ILE A 128 -14.83 2.35 0.30
N VAL A 129 -16.03 2.88 0.29
CA VAL A 129 -17.22 2.21 0.80
C VAL A 129 -17.84 1.40 -0.32
N VAL A 130 -17.94 0.10 -0.09
CA VAL A 130 -18.54 -0.86 -1.03
C VAL A 130 -19.87 -1.32 -0.48
N LYS A 131 -20.85 -1.51 -1.36
CA LYS A 131 -22.20 -1.97 -1.04
C LYS A 131 -22.18 -3.32 -0.31
N ASP A 132 -23.17 -3.52 0.55
CA ASP A 132 -23.39 -4.74 1.32
C ASP A 132 -22.19 -5.10 2.26
N THR A 133 -21.43 -4.10 2.69
CA THR A 133 -20.33 -4.25 3.66
C THR A 133 -20.67 -3.60 5.00
N GLU A 134 -19.98 -4.03 6.06
CA GLU A 134 -20.06 -3.38 7.37
C GLU A 134 -19.62 -1.91 7.31
N LEU A 135 -18.65 -1.58 6.45
CA LEU A 135 -18.20 -0.20 6.26
C LEU A 135 -19.30 0.69 5.67
N GLU A 136 -20.15 0.14 4.79
CA GLU A 136 -21.33 0.85 4.31
C GLU A 136 -22.29 1.17 5.45
N ALA A 137 -22.55 0.23 6.36
CA ALA A 137 -23.39 0.45 7.52
C ALA A 137 -22.84 1.58 8.41
N LEU A 138 -21.53 1.57 8.71
CA LEU A 138 -20.87 2.63 9.47
C LEU A 138 -20.98 3.99 8.74
N TYR A 139 -20.79 4.02 7.43
CA TYR A 139 -20.90 5.22 6.62
C TYR A 139 -22.33 5.80 6.64
N ARG A 140 -23.35 4.96 6.45
CA ARG A 140 -24.76 5.40 6.45
C ARG A 140 -25.24 5.87 7.81
N ASN A 141 -24.73 5.29 8.90
CA ASN A 141 -25.02 5.71 10.26
C ASN A 141 -24.26 6.97 10.70
N GLY A 142 -23.29 7.43 9.91
CA GLY A 142 -22.45 8.59 10.28
C GLY A 142 -21.27 8.25 11.20
N ASP A 143 -21.03 6.97 11.47
CA ASP A 143 -19.92 6.49 12.30
C ASP A 143 -18.57 6.42 11.54
N TYR A 144 -18.62 6.52 10.22
CA TYR A 144 -17.45 6.60 9.34
C TYR A 144 -17.66 7.66 8.27
N LYS A 145 -16.63 8.47 8.04
CA LYS A 145 -16.58 9.46 6.96
C LYS A 145 -15.52 9.05 5.94
N ALA A 146 -15.95 8.74 4.73
CA ALA A 146 -15.04 8.46 3.63
C ALA A 146 -14.27 9.72 3.22
N LEU A 147 -13.01 9.57 2.82
CA LEU A 147 -12.24 10.68 2.24
C LEU A 147 -12.88 11.16 0.94
N SER A 148 -12.82 12.45 0.71
CA SER A 148 -13.04 13.00 -0.63
C SER A 148 -11.86 12.65 -1.57
N ILE A 149 -12.09 12.78 -2.87
CA ILE A 149 -11.01 12.57 -3.87
C ILE A 149 -9.84 13.53 -3.61
N ASN A 150 -10.12 14.81 -3.32
CA ASN A 150 -9.07 15.81 -3.09
C ASN A 150 -8.24 15.52 -1.83
N GLU A 151 -8.88 15.12 -0.73
CA GLU A 151 -8.17 14.71 0.49
C GLU A 151 -7.29 13.49 0.23
N ALA A 152 -7.80 12.47 -0.46
CA ALA A 152 -7.05 11.27 -0.77
C ALA A 152 -5.88 11.55 -1.74
N VAL A 153 -6.07 12.41 -2.73
CA VAL A 153 -5.01 12.86 -3.64
C VAL A 153 -3.90 13.57 -2.87
N SER A 154 -4.24 14.54 -2.00
CA SER A 154 -3.27 15.28 -1.20
C SER A 154 -2.48 14.35 -0.28
N ARG A 155 -3.14 13.43 0.46
CA ARG A 155 -2.46 12.47 1.32
C ARG A 155 -1.55 11.52 0.52
N SER A 156 -2.07 10.96 -0.59
CA SER A 156 -1.29 10.06 -1.45
C SER A 156 -0.08 10.74 -2.06
N SER A 157 -0.16 12.03 -2.39
CA SER A 157 0.95 12.82 -2.93
C SER A 157 2.10 12.94 -1.94
N LYS A 158 1.80 13.26 -0.68
CA LYS A 158 2.79 13.35 0.40
C LYS A 158 3.45 12.00 0.66
N LEU A 159 2.65 10.92 0.73
CA LEU A 159 3.14 9.56 0.94
C LEU A 159 4.02 9.09 -0.22
N TYR A 160 3.60 9.34 -1.46
CA TYR A 160 4.38 8.99 -2.64
C TYR A 160 5.75 9.69 -2.62
N SER A 161 5.79 11.00 -2.39
CA SER A 161 7.04 11.77 -2.32
C SER A 161 7.96 11.22 -1.23
N TYR A 162 7.42 10.94 -0.04
CA TYR A 162 8.16 10.35 1.06
C TYR A 162 8.76 8.97 0.70
N PHE A 163 8.01 8.08 0.05
CA PHE A 163 8.51 6.78 -0.37
C PHE A 163 9.63 6.90 -1.41
N ILE A 164 9.48 7.78 -2.41
CA ILE A 164 10.52 8.00 -3.43
C ILE A 164 11.81 8.55 -2.81
N GLU A 165 11.72 9.51 -1.90
CA GLU A 165 12.86 10.06 -1.17
C GLU A 165 13.60 9.01 -0.34
N ASN A 166 12.87 8.00 0.18
CA ASN A 166 13.43 6.90 0.95
C ASN A 166 13.69 5.63 0.10
N GLN A 167 13.72 5.73 -1.22
CA GLN A 167 14.04 4.64 -2.16
C GLN A 167 13.11 3.42 -2.05
N VAL A 168 11.87 3.64 -1.66
CA VAL A 168 10.81 2.62 -1.69
C VAL A 168 10.00 2.80 -2.98
N LYS A 169 9.96 1.76 -3.81
CA LYS A 169 9.23 1.78 -5.07
C LYS A 169 7.73 1.69 -4.84
N VAL A 170 6.98 2.69 -5.27
CA VAL A 170 5.52 2.65 -5.25
C VAL A 170 5.02 1.94 -6.51
N LEU A 171 4.52 0.73 -6.35
CA LEU A 171 4.06 -0.11 -7.46
C LEU A 171 2.70 0.33 -8.00
N ARG A 172 1.87 0.92 -7.14
CA ARG A 172 0.52 1.38 -7.48
C ARG A 172 0.03 2.43 -6.50
N ILE A 173 -0.71 3.38 -7.04
CA ILE A 173 -1.51 4.35 -6.30
C ILE A 173 -2.94 4.23 -6.82
N GLY A 174 -3.92 4.07 -5.92
CA GLY A 174 -5.31 3.88 -6.28
C GLY A 174 -5.69 2.43 -6.60
N LEU A 175 -6.99 2.19 -6.66
CA LEU A 175 -7.57 0.86 -6.85
C LEU A 175 -7.56 0.44 -8.31
N HIS A 176 -7.64 -0.87 -8.55
CA HIS A 176 -7.94 -1.41 -9.87
C HIS A 176 -9.37 -1.06 -10.25
N GLN A 177 -9.58 -0.81 -11.52
CA GLN A 177 -10.92 -0.81 -12.09
C GLN A 177 -11.48 -2.22 -12.02
N SER A 178 -12.73 -2.34 -11.62
CA SER A 178 -13.48 -3.58 -11.73
C SER A 178 -14.90 -3.26 -12.17
N ASP A 179 -15.43 -4.06 -13.06
CA ASP A 179 -16.81 -3.92 -13.54
C ASP A 179 -17.83 -3.96 -12.42
N GLU A 180 -17.54 -4.67 -11.33
CA GLU A 180 -18.40 -4.78 -10.15
C GLU A 180 -18.46 -3.45 -9.38
N LEU A 181 -17.33 -2.77 -9.21
CA LEU A 181 -17.27 -1.45 -8.57
C LEU A 181 -17.89 -0.38 -9.45
N ASP A 182 -17.66 -0.44 -10.75
CA ASP A 182 -18.13 0.59 -11.69
C ASP A 182 -19.65 0.56 -11.89
N LYS A 183 -20.30 -0.60 -11.75
CA LYS A 183 -21.74 -0.76 -12.01
C LYS A 183 -22.62 -0.53 -10.80
N GLU A 184 -22.41 -1.20 -9.70
CA GLU A 184 -23.32 -1.19 -8.56
C GLU A 184 -22.64 -1.32 -7.19
N GLY A 185 -21.34 -1.61 -7.14
CA GLY A 185 -20.64 -1.90 -5.89
C GLY A 185 -20.14 -0.67 -5.13
N TYR A 186 -19.92 0.45 -5.80
CA TYR A 186 -19.39 1.67 -5.22
C TYR A 186 -20.47 2.49 -4.51
N VAL A 187 -20.21 2.91 -3.27
CA VAL A 187 -21.12 3.75 -2.47
C VAL A 187 -20.51 5.12 -2.21
N ALA A 188 -19.28 5.20 -1.71
CA ALA A 188 -18.62 6.46 -1.38
C ALA A 188 -17.10 6.30 -1.29
N GLY A 189 -16.38 7.43 -1.30
CA GLY A 189 -14.94 7.48 -1.14
C GLY A 189 -14.19 7.86 -2.42
N PRO A 190 -12.85 7.87 -2.38
CA PRO A 190 -12.03 8.41 -3.47
C PRO A 190 -11.75 7.37 -4.58
N TYR A 191 -12.79 6.91 -5.24
CA TYR A 191 -12.68 6.01 -6.38
C TYR A 191 -12.67 6.80 -7.69
N HIS A 192 -11.58 6.70 -8.45
CA HIS A 192 -11.46 7.32 -9.76
C HIS A 192 -10.48 6.52 -10.63
N LYS A 193 -10.83 6.28 -11.90
CA LYS A 193 -10.00 5.52 -12.85
C LYS A 193 -8.61 6.10 -13.07
N ASN A 194 -8.47 7.41 -13.01
CA ASN A 194 -7.20 8.12 -13.21
C ASN A 194 -6.64 8.64 -11.88
N PHE A 195 -6.89 7.95 -10.75
CA PHE A 195 -6.49 8.43 -9.43
C PHE A 195 -4.98 8.69 -9.34
N ALA A 196 -4.15 7.80 -9.88
CA ALA A 196 -2.70 7.98 -9.89
C ALA A 196 -2.26 9.23 -10.67
N GLU A 197 -2.89 9.51 -11.81
CA GLU A 197 -2.62 10.70 -12.61
C GLU A 197 -2.98 11.99 -11.86
N MET A 198 -4.07 11.97 -11.08
CA MET A 198 -4.45 13.09 -10.23
C MET A 198 -3.40 13.33 -9.14
N VAL A 199 -2.87 12.28 -8.53
CA VAL A 199 -1.78 12.37 -7.55
C VAL A 199 -0.52 12.97 -8.17
N PHE A 200 -0.09 12.50 -9.33
CA PHE A 200 1.08 13.04 -10.03
C PHE A 200 0.88 14.50 -10.45
N SER A 201 -0.29 14.83 -10.97
CA SER A 201 -0.63 16.21 -11.32
C SER A 201 -0.60 17.15 -10.10
N HIS A 202 -1.05 16.68 -8.95
CA HIS A 202 -1.00 17.41 -7.69
C HIS A 202 0.46 17.68 -7.25
N ILE A 203 1.32 16.66 -7.31
CA ILE A 203 2.76 16.79 -6.98
C ILE A 203 3.44 17.82 -7.89
N TRP A 204 3.18 17.76 -9.19
CA TRP A 204 3.75 18.73 -10.12
C TRP A 204 3.26 20.15 -9.88
N LYS A 205 1.96 20.30 -9.59
CA LYS A 205 1.39 21.60 -9.27
C LYS A 205 2.07 22.22 -8.04
N GLU A 206 2.21 21.48 -6.95
CA GLU A 206 2.88 21.93 -5.73
C GLU A 206 4.36 22.33 -6.02
N LYS A 207 5.09 21.53 -6.81
CA LYS A 207 6.45 21.85 -7.19
C LYS A 207 6.56 23.16 -7.99
N PHE A 208 5.67 23.38 -8.95
CA PHE A 208 5.63 24.63 -9.73
C PHE A 208 5.27 25.84 -8.86
N GLU A 209 4.32 25.69 -7.94
CA GLU A 209 3.95 26.77 -7.03
C GLU A 209 5.11 27.14 -6.09
N ASN A 210 5.84 26.17 -5.58
CA ASN A 210 7.02 26.38 -4.75
C ASN A 210 8.16 27.08 -5.53
N LEU A 211 8.41 26.70 -6.79
CA LEU A 211 9.39 27.37 -7.65
C LEU A 211 9.04 28.84 -7.89
N LYS A 212 7.79 29.13 -8.23
CA LYS A 212 7.33 30.53 -8.41
C LYS A 212 7.52 31.39 -7.14
N ASN A 213 7.22 30.81 -5.99
CA ASN A 213 7.37 31.52 -4.72
C ASN A 213 8.86 31.78 -4.41
N SER A 214 9.75 30.84 -4.65
CA SER A 214 11.19 31.00 -4.45
C SER A 214 11.82 32.05 -5.40
N GLU A 215 11.42 32.09 -6.65
CA GLU A 215 11.84 33.12 -7.61
C GLU A 215 11.31 34.50 -7.22
N SER A 216 10.07 34.61 -6.76
CA SER A 216 9.47 35.85 -6.30
C SER A 216 10.16 36.41 -5.05
N GLU A 217 10.63 35.53 -4.13
CA GLU A 217 11.40 35.94 -2.95
C GLU A 217 12.82 36.40 -3.31
N ASN A 218 13.46 35.76 -4.29
CA ASN A 218 14.77 36.17 -4.78
C ASN A 218 14.73 37.53 -5.50
N LEU A 219 13.72 37.74 -6.36
CA LEU A 219 13.50 39.03 -7.01
C LEU A 219 13.22 40.18 -6.02
N LYS A 220 12.56 39.90 -4.89
CA LYS A 220 12.34 40.91 -3.83
C LYS A 220 13.61 41.25 -3.05
N LYS A 221 14.56 40.31 -2.92
CA LYS A 221 15.87 40.55 -2.26
C LYS A 221 16.80 41.45 -3.11
N ASP A 222 16.68 41.39 -4.42
CA ASP A 222 17.46 42.21 -5.34
C ASP A 222 16.95 43.65 -5.52
N ILE A 223 15.81 44.00 -4.94
CA ILE A 223 15.17 45.34 -5.03
C ILE A 223 15.34 46.17 -3.75
N ILE A 224 16.10 45.72 -2.76
CA ILE A 224 16.45 46.56 -1.59
C ILE A 224 17.76 47.26 -1.90
N ILE A 225 17.64 48.44 -2.55
CA ILE A 225 18.67 49.49 -2.64
C ILE A 225 18.37 50.54 -1.56
#